data_0f318efc4a79542fbf937c8ce0e6ae51
#
_entry.id   0f318efc4a79542fbf937c8ce0e6ae51
#
_cell.length_a   1.000
_cell.length_b   1.000
_cell.length_c   1.000
_cell.angle_alpha   90.00
_cell.angle_beta   90.00
_cell.angle_gamma   90.00
#
_symmetry.space_group_name_H-M   'P 1'
#
loop_
_entity.id
_entity.type
_entity.pdbx_description
1 polymer ?
#
loop_
_entity_poly.entity_id
_entity_poly.type
_entity_poly.pdbx_seq_one_letter_code
_entity_poly.pdbx_strand_id
1 'polypeptide(L)'
;MAKFEQGNVSIEVDEDGFMQAPEEWNEEVAAALGSTEGVDALTDDHWKVVNYLRDYYLQFGVAPMIRKLCKQTGFQLKEIYELFPSGPAKGACKVAGLPKPTGCV
;
A
#
# COMPACT_ATOMS: atom_id res chain seq x y z
N MET A 1 0.66 1.76 -19.69
CA MET A 1 0.05 1.91 -18.37
C MET A 1 -1.43 1.63 -18.44
N ALA A 2 -1.95 1.02 -17.41
CA ALA A 2 -3.36 0.68 -17.33
C ALA A 2 -4.10 1.67 -16.45
N LYS A 3 -5.42 1.62 -16.51
CA LYS A 3 -6.25 2.46 -15.67
C LYS A 3 -7.08 1.57 -14.77
N PHE A 4 -7.04 1.84 -13.47
CA PHE A 4 -7.84 1.11 -12.49
C PHE A 4 -9.08 1.92 -12.18
N GLU A 5 -10.25 1.30 -12.37
CA GLU A 5 -11.52 1.95 -12.10
C GLU A 5 -12.39 1.06 -11.23
N GLN A 6 -12.88 1.60 -10.13
CA GLN A 6 -13.81 0.90 -9.25
C GLN A 6 -14.65 1.94 -8.51
N GLY A 7 -15.98 1.88 -8.71
CA GLY A 7 -16.87 2.86 -8.12
C GLY A 7 -16.51 4.27 -8.59
N ASN A 8 -16.22 5.15 -7.64
CA ASN A 8 -15.82 6.53 -7.95
C ASN A 8 -14.32 6.69 -8.11
N VAL A 9 -13.56 5.60 -8.00
CA VAL A 9 -12.10 5.63 -8.10
C VAL A 9 -11.68 5.39 -9.54
N SER A 10 -10.84 6.29 -10.06
CA SER A 10 -10.27 6.16 -11.40
C SER A 10 -8.84 6.68 -11.32
N ILE A 11 -7.87 5.78 -11.41
CA ILE A 11 -6.45 6.12 -11.27
C ILE A 11 -5.62 5.37 -12.29
N GLU A 12 -4.48 5.94 -12.64
CA GLU A 12 -3.53 5.24 -13.50
C GLU A 12 -2.65 4.34 -12.65
N VAL A 13 -2.46 3.12 -13.14
CA VAL A 13 -1.64 2.12 -12.46
C VAL A 13 -0.69 1.50 -13.47
N ASP A 14 0.37 0.86 -12.97
CA ASP A 14 1.26 0.10 -13.83
C ASP A 14 0.68 -1.29 -14.08
N GLU A 15 1.41 -2.14 -14.78
CA GLU A 15 0.95 -3.48 -15.12
C GLU A 15 0.73 -4.37 -13.90
N ASP A 16 1.34 -4.04 -12.77
CA ASP A 16 1.17 -4.75 -11.51
C ASP A 16 0.10 -4.13 -10.63
N GLY A 17 -0.51 -3.04 -11.07
CA GLY A 17 -1.58 -2.37 -10.35
C GLY A 17 -1.12 -1.32 -9.36
N PHE A 18 0.14 -0.92 -9.40
CA PHE A 18 0.65 0.13 -8.53
C PHE A 18 0.31 1.51 -9.08
N MET A 19 -0.11 2.38 -8.17
CA MET A 19 -0.50 3.74 -8.49
C MET A 19 0.67 4.55 -9.04
N GLN A 20 0.44 5.34 -10.10
CA GLN A 20 1.50 6.13 -10.74
C GLN A 20 1.52 7.57 -10.25
N ALA A 21 0.44 8.05 -9.66
CA ALA A 21 0.34 9.41 -9.15
C ALA A 21 -0.02 9.38 -7.66
N PRO A 22 0.98 9.26 -6.76
CA PRO A 22 0.72 9.13 -5.32
C PRO A 22 -0.12 10.29 -4.74
N GLU A 23 -0.06 11.45 -5.34
CA GLU A 23 -0.84 12.62 -4.89
C GLU A 23 -2.34 12.46 -5.13
N GLU A 24 -2.75 11.52 -5.96
CA GLU A 24 -4.18 11.27 -6.20
C GLU A 24 -4.77 10.28 -5.19
N TRP A 25 -3.94 9.76 -4.32
CA TRP A 25 -4.38 8.79 -3.33
C TRP A 25 -5.28 9.43 -2.27
N ASN A 26 -6.30 8.68 -1.86
CA ASN A 26 -7.13 9.02 -0.71
C ASN A 26 -7.66 7.72 -0.11
N GLU A 27 -8.49 7.84 0.93
CA GLU A 27 -9.00 6.65 1.62
C GLU A 27 -9.86 5.76 0.74
N GLU A 28 -10.61 6.35 -0.19
CA GLU A 28 -11.41 5.56 -1.14
C GLU A 28 -10.51 4.76 -2.08
N VAL A 29 -9.42 5.36 -2.53
CA VAL A 29 -8.44 4.68 -3.38
C VAL A 29 -7.82 3.52 -2.61
N ALA A 30 -7.47 3.75 -1.34
CA ALA A 30 -6.91 2.69 -0.50
C ALA A 30 -7.87 1.52 -0.36
N ALA A 31 -9.13 1.78 -0.10
CA ALA A 31 -10.14 0.74 0.04
C ALA A 31 -10.33 -0.03 -1.26
N ALA A 32 -10.37 0.68 -2.39
CA ALA A 32 -10.53 0.05 -3.70
C ALA A 32 -9.33 -0.84 -4.04
N LEU A 33 -8.12 -0.34 -3.83
CA LEU A 33 -6.92 -1.13 -4.07
C LEU A 33 -6.83 -2.31 -3.12
N GLY A 34 -7.22 -2.11 -1.85
CA GLY A 34 -7.23 -3.17 -0.87
C GLY A 34 -8.14 -4.32 -1.27
N SER A 35 -9.30 -4.03 -1.84
CA SER A 35 -10.24 -5.06 -2.26
C SER A 35 -9.64 -5.97 -3.35
N THR A 36 -8.74 -5.44 -4.17
CA THR A 36 -8.06 -6.25 -5.20
C THR A 36 -6.99 -7.16 -4.59
N GLU A 37 -6.56 -6.88 -3.37
CA GLU A 37 -5.49 -7.61 -2.69
C GLU A 37 -5.99 -8.44 -1.52
N GLY A 38 -7.30 -8.71 -1.48
CA GLY A 38 -7.88 -9.56 -0.46
C GLY A 38 -8.17 -8.87 0.86
N VAL A 39 -8.18 -7.54 0.87
CA VAL A 39 -8.48 -6.75 2.07
C VAL A 39 -9.89 -6.18 1.92
N ASP A 40 -10.86 -6.82 2.58
CA ASP A 40 -12.26 -6.41 2.46
C ASP A 40 -12.54 -5.10 3.18
N ALA A 41 -11.86 -4.86 4.29
CA ALA A 41 -12.04 -3.64 5.06
C ALA A 41 -10.71 -3.24 5.69
N LEU A 42 -10.44 -1.94 5.72
CA LEU A 42 -9.23 -1.42 6.33
C LEU A 42 -9.52 -1.08 7.79
N THR A 43 -8.90 -1.85 8.68
CA THR A 43 -9.00 -1.62 10.12
C THR A 43 -7.96 -0.61 10.58
N ASP A 44 -7.98 -0.25 11.87
CA ASP A 44 -6.98 0.66 12.43
C ASP A 44 -5.57 0.14 12.22
N ASP A 45 -5.39 -1.17 12.33
CA ASP A 45 -4.07 -1.79 12.09
C ASP A 45 -3.62 -1.64 10.65
N HIS A 46 -4.54 -1.80 9.69
CA HIS A 46 -4.24 -1.55 8.29
C HIS A 46 -3.82 -0.10 8.06
N TRP A 47 -4.57 0.83 8.64
CA TRP A 47 -4.27 2.26 8.50
C TRP A 47 -2.91 2.63 9.11
N LYS A 48 -2.55 1.99 10.21
CA LYS A 48 -1.25 2.22 10.83
C LYS A 48 -0.11 1.90 9.87
N VAL A 49 -0.21 0.77 9.18
CA VAL A 49 0.79 0.37 8.19
C VAL A 49 0.77 1.31 6.98
N VAL A 50 -0.42 1.59 6.45
CA VAL A 50 -0.57 2.45 5.28
C VAL A 50 -0.03 3.85 5.56
N ASN A 51 -0.40 4.44 6.69
CA ASN A 51 0.03 5.79 7.03
C ASN A 51 1.54 5.86 7.21
N TYR A 52 2.14 4.86 7.84
CA TYR A 52 3.58 4.82 8.00
C TYR A 52 4.28 4.74 6.63
N LEU A 53 3.79 3.90 5.74
CA LEU A 53 4.36 3.75 4.41
C LEU A 53 4.29 5.06 3.62
N ARG A 54 3.15 5.73 3.67
CA ARG A 54 2.97 7.00 2.96
C ARG A 54 3.87 8.09 3.53
N ASP A 55 3.92 8.21 4.86
CA ASP A 55 4.78 9.21 5.50
C ASP A 55 6.24 9.00 5.14
N TYR A 56 6.68 7.75 5.16
CA TYR A 56 8.05 7.42 4.79
C TYR A 56 8.33 7.78 3.34
N TYR A 57 7.44 7.41 2.44
CA TYR A 57 7.60 7.68 1.02
C TYR A 57 7.64 9.19 0.75
N LEU A 58 6.74 9.95 1.36
CA LEU A 58 6.69 11.39 1.18
C LEU A 58 7.96 12.07 1.69
N GLN A 59 8.58 11.50 2.69
CA GLN A 59 9.81 12.04 3.28
C GLN A 59 11.06 11.63 2.51
N PHE A 60 11.13 10.39 2.06
CA PHE A 60 12.36 9.83 1.47
C PHE A 60 12.27 9.49 -0.01
N GLY A 61 11.08 9.49 -0.58
CA GLY A 61 10.88 9.18 -2.00
C GLY A 61 10.97 7.71 -2.35
N VAL A 62 11.07 6.83 -1.36
CA VAL A 62 11.13 5.38 -1.56
C VAL A 62 10.35 4.69 -0.44
N ALA A 63 9.97 3.44 -0.66
CA ALA A 63 9.32 2.64 0.36
C ALA A 63 10.35 2.16 1.39
N PRO A 64 9.96 1.99 2.67
CA PRO A 64 10.86 1.50 3.69
C PRO A 64 11.14 0.01 3.51
N MET A 65 12.26 -0.45 4.07
CA MET A 65 12.54 -1.88 4.13
C MET A 65 11.58 -2.55 5.10
N ILE A 66 11.28 -3.81 4.85
CA ILE A 66 10.31 -4.56 5.68
C ILE A 66 10.72 -4.57 7.15
N ARG A 67 12.01 -4.69 7.43
CA ARG A 67 12.50 -4.70 8.81
C ARG A 67 12.16 -3.41 9.53
N LYS A 68 12.32 -2.28 8.84
CA LYS A 68 12.01 -0.98 9.41
C LYS A 68 10.51 -0.79 9.60
N LEU A 69 9.72 -1.26 8.64
CA LEU A 69 8.26 -1.24 8.75
C LEU A 69 7.79 -1.97 9.99
N CYS A 70 8.29 -3.19 10.21
CA CYS A 70 7.91 -3.98 11.38
C CYS A 70 8.33 -3.29 12.67
N LYS A 71 9.54 -2.77 12.71
CA LYS A 71 10.07 -2.11 13.91
C LYS A 71 9.26 -0.87 14.27
N GLN A 72 8.93 -0.05 13.30
CA GLN A 72 8.25 1.21 13.54
C GLN A 72 6.75 1.07 13.80
N THR A 73 6.11 0.09 13.19
CA THR A 73 4.69 -0.17 13.43
C THR A 73 4.45 -1.06 14.64
N GLY A 74 5.47 -1.80 15.06
CA GLY A 74 5.33 -2.74 16.16
C GLY A 74 4.74 -4.07 15.76
N PHE A 75 4.48 -4.29 14.48
CA PHE A 75 3.95 -5.55 13.98
C PHE A 75 5.07 -6.49 13.58
N GLN A 76 4.85 -7.79 13.77
CA GLN A 76 5.75 -8.81 13.23
C GLN A 76 5.42 -9.03 11.76
N LEU A 77 6.36 -9.58 11.01
CA LEU A 77 6.15 -9.87 9.59
C LEU A 77 4.89 -10.72 9.37
N LYS A 78 4.66 -11.69 10.24
CA LYS A 78 3.49 -12.54 10.20
C LYS A 78 2.20 -11.71 10.25
N GLU A 79 2.16 -10.69 11.11
CA GLU A 79 0.99 -9.82 11.25
C GLU A 79 0.79 -8.97 10.00
N ILE A 80 1.86 -8.53 9.38
CA ILE A 80 1.77 -7.78 8.11
C ILE A 80 1.13 -8.65 7.03
N TYR A 81 1.51 -9.93 6.95
CA TYR A 81 0.90 -10.85 5.98
C TYR A 81 -0.56 -11.17 6.31
N GLU A 82 -0.94 -11.12 7.58
CA GLU A 82 -2.35 -11.28 7.97
C GLU A 82 -3.18 -10.07 7.55
N LEU A 83 -2.62 -8.87 7.71
CA LEU A 83 -3.31 -7.64 7.32
C LEU A 83 -3.35 -7.49 5.80
N PHE A 84 -2.27 -7.83 5.13
CA PHE A 84 -2.14 -7.72 3.67
C PHE A 84 -1.67 -9.06 3.11
N PRO A 85 -2.61 -9.92 2.71
CA PRO A 85 -2.26 -11.27 2.24
C PRO A 85 -1.24 -11.33 1.11
N SER A 86 -1.19 -10.29 0.28
CA SER A 86 -0.20 -10.21 -0.81
C SER A 86 1.17 -9.76 -0.32
N GLY A 87 1.31 -9.47 0.97
CA GLY A 87 2.58 -9.10 1.57
C GLY A 87 2.83 -7.62 1.60
N PRO A 88 3.96 -7.20 2.20
CA PRO A 88 4.25 -5.78 2.36
C PRO A 88 4.50 -5.04 1.04
N ALA A 89 5.13 -5.68 0.06
CA ALA A 89 5.42 -5.00 -1.20
C ALA A 89 4.17 -4.88 -2.06
N LYS A 90 3.54 -6.01 -2.40
CA LYS A 90 2.39 -6.00 -3.30
C LYS A 90 1.10 -5.59 -2.62
N GLY A 91 0.94 -5.92 -1.36
CA GLY A 91 -0.27 -5.58 -0.62
C GLY A 91 -0.21 -4.20 -0.01
N ALA A 92 0.59 -4.03 1.03
CA ALA A 92 0.60 -2.80 1.80
C ALA A 92 1.05 -1.58 0.99
N CYS A 93 2.13 -1.69 0.23
CA CYS A 93 2.61 -0.56 -0.58
C CYS A 93 1.62 -0.17 -1.66
N LYS A 94 0.98 -1.15 -2.28
CA LYS A 94 -0.03 -0.89 -3.30
C LYS A 94 -1.22 -0.15 -2.71
N VAL A 95 -1.75 -0.62 -1.58
CA VAL A 95 -2.88 0.02 -0.89
C VAL A 95 -2.51 1.42 -0.43
N ALA A 96 -1.26 1.63 -0.03
CA ALA A 96 -0.78 2.94 0.40
C ALA A 96 -0.57 3.92 -0.76
N GLY A 97 -0.81 3.49 -1.99
CA GLY A 97 -0.69 4.37 -3.16
C GLY A 97 0.74 4.68 -3.55
N LEU A 98 1.68 3.84 -3.17
CA LEU A 98 3.08 4.02 -3.55
C LEU A 98 3.34 3.39 -4.92
N PRO A 99 4.33 3.88 -5.66
CA PRO A 99 4.75 3.19 -6.86
C PRO A 99 5.41 1.86 -6.51
N LYS A 100 5.60 1.02 -7.50
CA LYS A 100 6.17 -0.30 -7.27
C LYS A 100 7.54 -0.17 -6.59
N PRO A 101 7.73 -0.82 -5.43
CA PRO A 101 9.02 -0.75 -4.74
C PRO A 101 10.14 -1.36 -5.59
N THR A 102 11.31 -0.74 -5.53
CA THR A 102 12.51 -1.28 -6.15
C THR A 102 13.36 -1.90 -5.07
N GLY A 103 13.92 -3.08 -5.35
CA GLY A 103 14.72 -3.80 -4.37
C GLY A 103 13.88 -4.73 -3.51
N CYS A 104 14.51 -5.28 -2.49
CA CYS A 104 13.87 -6.24 -1.60
C CYS A 104 13.07 -5.56 -0.52
N VAL A 105 11.82 -5.89 -0.47
CA VAL A 105 10.93 -5.40 0.57
C VAL A 105 10.39 -6.59 1.31
#